data_de7c802d1e5875dfe2d4d7259751fefd
#
_entry.id   de7c802d1e5875dfe2d4d7259751fefd
#
_cell.length_a   1.000
_cell.length_b   1.000
_cell.length_c   1.000
_cell.angle_alpha   90.00
_cell.angle_beta   90.00
_cell.angle_gamma   90.00
#
_symmetry.space_group_name_H-M   'P 1'
#
loop_
_entity.id
_entity.type
_entity.pdbx_description
1 polymer ?
#
loop_
_entity_poly.entity_id
_entity_poly.type
_entity_poly.pdbx_seq_one_letter_code
_entity_poly.pdbx_strand_id
1 'polypeptide(L)'
;MLWRAIWGVIAYAAIATAFTAWLQARRARTASLAAAQAESALARAELAVISGKLNPHFLFNTLNSLIALTRKDPQAAEAALMRFSGMLRYVLNTKRSADDRVPLGDEIEFVRDYLALESLRLGKRLQVDWQLDPATLADEIPPLSVQPLVENAIQHGIAPRVDGGRVAIRSARNTMNQGLELSVEDDGAGCEPDLIDDTARERSGIGLTALRRRFALDYDGRARLQIRTRPGAGFRVDLWIPQ
;
A
#
# COMPACT_ATOMS: atom_id res chain seq x y z
N MET A 1 -58.82 -49.19 -23.00
CA MET A 1 -58.42 -47.85 -23.36
C MET A 1 -57.94 -46.99 -22.16
N LEU A 2 -58.63 -47.00 -21.06
CA LEU A 2 -58.31 -46.24 -19.82
C LEU A 2 -56.85 -46.48 -19.31
N TRP A 3 -56.40 -47.74 -19.28
CA TRP A 3 -55.06 -48.12 -18.76
C TRP A 3 -53.92 -47.48 -19.55
N ARG A 4 -54.01 -47.33 -20.85
CA ARG A 4 -53.03 -46.69 -21.71
C ARG A 4 -52.96 -45.18 -21.48
N ALA A 5 -54.11 -44.51 -21.21
CA ALA A 5 -54.16 -43.11 -20.88
C ALA A 5 -53.50 -42.78 -19.51
N ILE A 6 -53.70 -43.63 -18.51
CA ILE A 6 -53.07 -43.47 -17.18
C ILE A 6 -51.56 -43.55 -17.30
N TRP A 7 -51.04 -44.59 -18.01
CA TRP A 7 -49.57 -44.69 -18.22
C TRP A 7 -48.97 -43.51 -18.99
N GLY A 8 -49.70 -42.97 -19.97
CA GLY A 8 -49.28 -41.77 -20.71
C GLY A 8 -49.16 -40.54 -19.80
N VAL A 9 -50.10 -40.35 -18.88
CA VAL A 9 -50.05 -39.21 -17.92
C VAL A 9 -48.92 -39.38 -16.94
N ILE A 10 -48.68 -40.60 -16.42
CA ILE A 10 -47.56 -40.88 -15.50
C ILE A 10 -46.21 -40.67 -16.18
N ALA A 11 -46.03 -41.14 -17.40
CA ALA A 11 -44.80 -40.96 -18.18
C ALA A 11 -44.54 -39.46 -18.48
N TYR A 12 -45.58 -38.71 -18.86
CA TYR A 12 -45.48 -37.28 -19.07
C TYR A 12 -45.07 -36.51 -17.80
N ALA A 13 -45.72 -36.83 -16.67
CA ALA A 13 -45.38 -36.21 -15.36
C ALA A 13 -43.95 -36.52 -14.96
N ALA A 14 -43.48 -37.76 -15.15
CA ALA A 14 -42.10 -38.18 -14.86
C ALA A 14 -41.08 -37.43 -15.72
N ILE A 15 -41.36 -37.29 -17.04
CA ILE A 15 -40.48 -36.52 -17.93
C ILE A 15 -40.46 -35.03 -17.59
N ALA A 16 -41.63 -34.46 -17.30
CA ALA A 16 -41.75 -33.04 -16.97
C ALA A 16 -41.01 -32.74 -15.64
N THR A 17 -41.12 -33.60 -14.62
CA THR A 17 -40.39 -33.43 -13.37
C THR A 17 -38.89 -33.62 -13.52
N ALA A 18 -38.45 -34.60 -14.29
CA ALA A 18 -37.05 -34.83 -14.61
C ALA A 18 -36.43 -33.62 -15.36
N PHE A 19 -37.17 -33.09 -16.34
CA PHE A 19 -36.75 -31.93 -17.12
C PHE A 19 -36.65 -30.64 -16.26
N THR A 20 -37.66 -30.39 -15.41
CA THR A 20 -37.61 -29.24 -14.50
C THR A 20 -36.47 -29.36 -13.48
N ALA A 21 -36.25 -30.56 -12.92
CA ALA A 21 -35.13 -30.81 -12.03
C ALA A 21 -33.77 -30.60 -12.71
N TRP A 22 -33.63 -31.07 -13.96
CA TRP A 22 -32.43 -30.84 -14.76
C TRP A 22 -32.18 -29.37 -15.05
N LEU A 23 -33.24 -28.61 -15.41
CA LEU A 23 -33.15 -27.16 -15.64
C LEU A 23 -32.74 -26.41 -14.36
N GLN A 24 -33.31 -26.78 -13.21
CA GLN A 24 -32.93 -26.18 -11.92
C GLN A 24 -31.50 -26.49 -11.55
N ALA A 25 -31.06 -27.75 -11.72
CA ALA A 25 -29.67 -28.15 -11.48
C ALA A 25 -28.69 -27.41 -12.39
N ARG A 26 -29.05 -27.24 -13.67
CA ARG A 26 -28.25 -26.47 -14.62
C ARG A 26 -28.17 -24.98 -14.23
N ARG A 27 -29.28 -24.36 -13.84
CA ARG A 27 -29.31 -22.96 -13.36
C ARG A 27 -28.47 -22.80 -12.08
N ALA A 28 -28.58 -23.71 -11.13
CA ALA A 28 -27.78 -23.69 -9.92
C ALA A 28 -26.27 -23.78 -10.20
N ARG A 29 -25.86 -24.67 -11.11
CA ARG A 29 -24.45 -24.78 -11.53
C ARG A 29 -23.94 -23.52 -12.22
N THR A 30 -24.71 -22.94 -13.15
CA THR A 30 -24.30 -21.70 -13.80
C THR A 30 -24.22 -20.52 -12.81
N ALA A 31 -25.15 -20.43 -11.85
CA ALA A 31 -25.12 -19.43 -10.80
C ALA A 31 -23.89 -19.59 -9.88
N SER A 32 -23.56 -20.84 -9.46
CA SER A 32 -22.39 -21.09 -8.63
C SER A 32 -21.05 -20.79 -9.34
N LEU A 33 -20.97 -21.12 -10.64
CA LEU A 33 -19.80 -20.77 -11.45
C LEU A 33 -19.66 -19.25 -11.60
N ALA A 34 -20.77 -18.55 -11.86
CA ALA A 34 -20.76 -17.08 -11.96
C ALA A 34 -20.36 -16.43 -10.62
N ALA A 35 -20.84 -16.94 -9.49
CA ALA A 35 -20.44 -16.46 -8.16
C ALA A 35 -18.95 -16.67 -7.90
N ALA A 36 -18.40 -17.86 -8.18
CA ALA A 36 -16.98 -18.16 -8.01
C ALA A 36 -16.10 -17.28 -8.94
N GLN A 37 -16.55 -17.03 -10.18
CA GLN A 37 -15.85 -16.11 -11.08
C GLN A 37 -15.88 -14.67 -10.59
N ALA A 38 -17.01 -14.20 -10.07
CA ALA A 38 -17.13 -12.85 -9.49
C ALA A 38 -16.23 -12.70 -8.27
N GLU A 39 -16.20 -13.67 -7.36
CA GLU A 39 -15.31 -13.69 -6.20
C GLU A 39 -13.82 -13.67 -6.62
N SER A 40 -13.44 -14.49 -7.60
CA SER A 40 -12.08 -14.49 -8.16
C SER A 40 -11.72 -13.16 -8.82
N ALA A 41 -12.66 -12.52 -9.52
CA ALA A 41 -12.45 -11.21 -10.13
C ALA A 41 -12.29 -10.12 -9.07
N LEU A 42 -13.08 -10.15 -8.01
CA LEU A 42 -12.95 -9.23 -6.88
C LEU A 42 -11.59 -9.37 -6.20
N ALA A 43 -11.19 -10.60 -5.84
CA ALA A 43 -9.89 -10.85 -5.24
C ALA A 43 -8.72 -10.37 -6.11
N ARG A 44 -8.81 -10.57 -7.44
CA ARG A 44 -7.78 -10.05 -8.38
C ARG A 44 -7.78 -8.52 -8.42
N ALA A 45 -8.94 -7.88 -8.38
CA ALA A 45 -9.05 -6.42 -8.36
C ALA A 45 -8.46 -5.85 -7.06
N GLU A 46 -8.73 -6.44 -5.91
CA GLU A 46 -8.14 -6.06 -4.63
C GLU A 46 -6.61 -6.22 -4.63
N LEU A 47 -6.09 -7.34 -5.13
CA LEU A 47 -4.65 -7.56 -5.29
C LEU A 47 -4.03 -6.54 -6.25
N ALA A 48 -4.70 -6.17 -7.33
CA ALA A 48 -4.21 -5.16 -8.26
C ALA A 48 -4.15 -3.77 -7.60
N VAL A 49 -5.12 -3.42 -6.76
CA VAL A 49 -5.11 -2.17 -5.99
C VAL A 49 -3.94 -2.15 -5.00
N ILE A 50 -3.75 -3.23 -4.24
CA ILE A 50 -2.63 -3.36 -3.29
C ILE A 50 -1.29 -3.24 -4.03
N SER A 51 -1.10 -4.01 -5.11
CA SER A 51 0.14 -4.00 -5.92
C SER A 51 0.39 -2.66 -6.61
N GLY A 52 -0.67 -1.89 -6.89
CA GLY A 52 -0.53 -0.55 -7.47
C GLY A 52 -0.21 0.54 -6.44
N LYS A 53 -0.44 0.28 -5.15
CA LYS A 53 -0.19 1.23 -4.05
C LYS A 53 1.04 0.85 -3.22
N LEU A 54 1.36 -0.43 -3.12
CA LEU A 54 2.53 -0.97 -2.44
C LEU A 54 3.48 -1.60 -3.46
N ASN A 55 4.78 -1.47 -3.22
CA ASN A 55 5.80 -2.09 -4.05
C ASN A 55 5.67 -3.64 -4.00
N PRO A 56 5.47 -4.34 -5.15
CA PRO A 56 5.38 -5.79 -5.18
C PRO A 56 6.59 -6.49 -4.56
N HIS A 57 7.78 -5.93 -4.73
CA HIS A 57 9.01 -6.45 -4.13
C HIS A 57 8.98 -6.40 -2.60
N PHE A 58 8.43 -5.33 -2.02
CA PHE A 58 8.19 -5.26 -0.57
C PHE A 58 7.24 -6.37 -0.10
N LEU A 59 6.11 -6.58 -0.82
CA LEU A 59 5.14 -7.62 -0.46
C LEU A 59 5.77 -9.01 -0.45
N PHE A 60 6.52 -9.37 -1.50
CA PHE A 60 7.21 -10.67 -1.58
C PHE A 60 8.26 -10.84 -0.49
N ASN A 61 9.08 -9.83 -0.24
CA ASN A 61 10.11 -9.88 0.78
C ASN A 61 9.53 -10.01 2.19
N THR A 62 8.46 -9.27 2.48
CA THR A 62 7.75 -9.34 3.75
C THR A 62 7.17 -10.73 3.97
N LEU A 63 6.46 -11.30 2.99
CA LEU A 63 5.93 -12.66 3.09
C LEU A 63 7.02 -13.70 3.31
N ASN A 64 8.14 -13.63 2.60
CA ASN A 64 9.27 -14.53 2.80
C ASN A 64 9.88 -14.41 4.20
N SER A 65 10.00 -13.18 4.71
CA SER A 65 10.48 -12.92 6.08
C SER A 65 9.53 -13.48 7.13
N LEU A 66 8.21 -13.31 6.92
CA LEU A 66 7.17 -13.86 7.79
C LEU A 66 7.22 -15.39 7.82
N ILE A 67 7.34 -16.06 6.66
CA ILE A 67 7.47 -17.53 6.57
C ILE A 67 8.72 -18.01 7.34
N ALA A 68 9.85 -17.33 7.19
CA ALA A 68 11.05 -17.68 7.93
C ALA A 68 10.87 -17.49 9.44
N LEU A 69 10.17 -16.42 9.85
CA LEU A 69 9.95 -16.06 11.23
C LEU A 69 8.99 -17.04 11.94
N THR A 70 7.98 -17.62 11.25
CA THR A 70 7.05 -18.60 11.84
C THR A 70 7.75 -19.83 12.41
N ARG A 71 8.90 -20.20 11.87
CA ARG A 71 9.71 -21.33 12.36
C ARG A 71 10.67 -20.96 13.49
N LYS A 72 11.13 -19.71 13.50
CA LYS A 72 12.15 -19.23 14.42
C LYS A 72 11.56 -18.61 15.68
N ASP A 73 10.52 -17.80 15.52
CA ASP A 73 9.81 -17.09 16.58
C ASP A 73 8.34 -16.90 16.18
N PRO A 74 7.48 -17.89 16.52
CA PRO A 74 6.06 -17.85 16.14
C PRO A 74 5.32 -16.63 16.71
N GLN A 75 5.69 -16.17 17.90
CA GLN A 75 5.05 -15.04 18.55
C GLN A 75 5.39 -13.72 17.84
N ALA A 76 6.66 -13.52 17.48
CA ALA A 76 7.06 -12.40 16.66
C ALA A 76 6.45 -12.46 15.23
N ALA A 77 6.27 -13.67 14.67
CA ALA A 77 5.61 -13.85 13.38
C ALA A 77 4.13 -13.44 13.43
N GLU A 78 3.41 -13.79 14.52
CA GLU A 78 2.01 -13.36 14.72
C GLU A 78 1.90 -11.84 14.79
N ALA A 79 2.74 -11.20 15.61
CA ALA A 79 2.76 -9.74 15.71
C ALA A 79 3.05 -9.06 14.36
N ALA A 80 4.00 -9.59 13.58
CA ALA A 80 4.33 -9.07 12.25
C ALA A 80 3.21 -9.29 11.23
N LEU A 81 2.49 -10.42 11.28
CA LEU A 81 1.30 -10.69 10.46
C LEU A 81 0.17 -9.72 10.78
N MET A 82 -0.04 -9.39 12.05
CA MET A 82 -1.05 -8.39 12.46
C MET A 82 -0.73 -7.01 11.89
N ARG A 83 0.54 -6.56 11.97
CA ARG A 83 0.99 -5.30 11.34
C ARG A 83 0.79 -5.32 9.83
N PHE A 84 1.19 -6.39 9.17
CA PHE A 84 1.02 -6.56 7.72
C PHE A 84 -0.46 -6.49 7.32
N SER A 85 -1.34 -7.17 8.06
CA SER A 85 -2.79 -7.11 7.85
C SER A 85 -3.35 -5.69 8.05
N GLY A 86 -2.87 -4.96 9.08
CA GLY A 86 -3.22 -3.56 9.34
C GLY A 86 -2.86 -2.66 8.16
N MET A 87 -1.63 -2.79 7.66
CA MET A 87 -1.16 -2.06 6.48
C MET A 87 -2.00 -2.33 5.22
N LEU A 88 -2.31 -3.60 4.94
CA LEU A 88 -3.16 -3.95 3.79
C LEU A 88 -4.55 -3.33 3.92
N ARG A 89 -5.12 -3.34 5.12
CA ARG A 89 -6.43 -2.73 5.40
C ARG A 89 -6.38 -1.21 5.18
N TYR A 90 -5.35 -0.53 5.66
CA TYR A 90 -5.15 0.90 5.43
C TYR A 90 -5.12 1.22 3.93
N VAL A 91 -4.31 0.47 3.16
CA VAL A 91 -4.18 0.65 1.70
C VAL A 91 -5.50 0.42 0.96
N LEU A 92 -6.28 -0.60 1.36
CA LEU A 92 -7.58 -0.91 0.76
C LEU A 92 -8.63 0.15 1.08
N ASN A 93 -8.66 0.64 2.33
CA ASN A 93 -9.63 1.64 2.78
C ASN A 93 -9.32 3.05 2.26
N THR A 94 -8.06 3.30 1.90
CA THR A 94 -7.63 4.60 1.39
C THR A 94 -8.16 4.81 -0.02
N LYS A 95 -9.13 5.67 -0.19
CA LYS A 95 -9.65 6.10 -1.49
C LYS A 95 -8.65 7.06 -2.15
N ARG A 96 -8.70 7.17 -3.47
CA ARG A 96 -7.92 8.12 -4.26
C ARG A 96 -8.78 9.30 -4.73
N SER A 97 -9.57 9.87 -3.84
CA SER A 97 -10.26 11.10 -4.14
C SER A 97 -9.38 12.31 -3.80
N ALA A 98 -9.48 13.38 -4.56
CA ALA A 98 -8.74 14.62 -4.27
C ALA A 98 -9.15 15.21 -2.91
N ASP A 99 -10.39 14.92 -2.47
CA ASP A 99 -10.95 15.41 -1.20
C ASP A 99 -10.62 14.51 0.00
N ASP A 100 -10.04 13.32 -0.23
CA ASP A 100 -9.70 12.41 0.87
C ASP A 100 -8.45 12.94 1.61
N ARG A 101 -8.62 13.23 2.88
CA ARG A 101 -7.55 13.62 3.81
C ARG A 101 -7.50 12.62 4.96
N VAL A 102 -6.32 12.46 5.52
CA VAL A 102 -6.09 11.64 6.72
C VAL A 102 -5.19 12.40 7.68
N PRO A 103 -5.35 12.21 8.99
CA PRO A 103 -4.41 12.75 9.97
C PRO A 103 -2.98 12.28 9.68
N LEU A 104 -1.99 13.17 9.85
CA LEU A 104 -0.58 12.77 9.75
C LEU A 104 -0.26 11.60 10.69
N GLY A 105 -0.91 11.54 11.86
CA GLY A 105 -0.74 10.44 12.81
C GLY A 105 -1.01 9.07 12.20
N ASP A 106 -2.06 8.95 11.38
CA ASP A 106 -2.42 7.68 10.72
C ASP A 106 -1.37 7.28 9.67
N GLU A 107 -0.84 8.25 8.91
CA GLU A 107 0.28 8.02 7.97
C GLU A 107 1.56 7.60 8.71
N ILE A 108 1.85 8.21 9.85
CA ILE A 108 3.00 7.86 10.67
C ILE A 108 2.85 6.45 11.26
N GLU A 109 1.66 6.06 11.70
CA GLU A 109 1.40 4.69 12.19
C GLU A 109 1.59 3.67 11.06
N PHE A 110 1.03 3.94 9.88
CA PHE A 110 1.25 3.12 8.70
C PHE A 110 2.75 2.97 8.35
N VAL A 111 3.50 4.08 8.37
CA VAL A 111 4.94 4.07 8.09
C VAL A 111 5.74 3.33 9.18
N ARG A 112 5.31 3.41 10.45
CA ARG A 112 5.91 2.62 11.53
C ARG A 112 5.78 1.12 11.29
N ASP A 113 4.59 0.68 10.87
CA ASP A 113 4.35 -0.72 10.54
C ASP A 113 5.16 -1.16 9.31
N TYR A 114 5.24 -0.31 8.28
CA TYR A 114 6.09 -0.55 7.10
C TYR A 114 7.57 -0.75 7.49
N LEU A 115 8.12 0.16 8.26
CA LEU A 115 9.53 0.11 8.71
C LEU A 115 9.80 -1.08 9.65
N ALA A 116 8.83 -1.43 10.51
CA ALA A 116 8.94 -2.62 11.36
C ALA A 116 9.02 -3.90 10.53
N LEU A 117 8.25 -4.01 9.45
CA LEU A 117 8.31 -5.14 8.52
C LEU A 117 9.60 -5.15 7.70
N GLU A 118 10.09 -4.01 7.21
CA GLU A 118 11.40 -3.92 6.55
C GLU A 118 12.55 -4.30 7.49
N SER A 119 12.41 -4.00 8.79
CA SER A 119 13.39 -4.39 9.80
C SER A 119 13.51 -5.90 10.00
N LEU A 120 12.50 -6.70 9.64
CA LEU A 120 12.62 -8.17 9.64
C LEU A 120 13.68 -8.66 8.65
N ARG A 121 13.85 -7.96 7.53
CA ARG A 121 14.81 -8.26 6.47
C ARG A 121 16.16 -7.58 6.70
N LEU A 122 16.14 -6.30 7.05
CA LEU A 122 17.35 -5.47 7.17
C LEU A 122 18.02 -5.62 8.54
N GLY A 123 17.28 -6.02 9.57
CA GLY A 123 17.81 -6.18 10.93
C GLY A 123 18.41 -4.87 11.47
N LYS A 124 19.59 -4.99 12.07
CA LYS A 124 20.33 -3.85 12.65
C LYS A 124 20.86 -2.86 11.60
N ARG A 125 20.78 -3.19 10.32
CA ARG A 125 21.19 -2.31 9.22
C ARG A 125 20.23 -1.14 9.02
N LEU A 126 18.97 -1.24 9.49
CA LEU A 126 18.00 -0.17 9.44
C LEU A 126 17.90 0.49 10.80
N GLN A 127 18.28 1.75 10.88
CA GLN A 127 18.06 2.62 12.03
C GLN A 127 17.03 3.67 11.67
N VAL A 128 16.05 3.90 12.57
CA VAL A 128 14.97 4.87 12.34
C VAL A 128 14.96 5.90 13.46
N ASP A 129 15.01 7.17 13.08
CA ASP A 129 14.94 8.30 13.98
C ASP A 129 13.64 9.08 13.78
N TRP A 130 12.84 9.23 14.84
CA TRP A 130 11.56 9.89 14.84
C TRP A 130 11.63 11.19 15.61
N GLN A 131 11.42 12.32 14.93
CA GLN A 131 11.40 13.65 15.51
C GLN A 131 10.09 14.34 15.12
N LEU A 132 9.00 13.90 15.73
CA LEU A 132 7.65 14.34 15.41
C LEU A 132 7.14 15.33 16.45
N ASP A 133 6.71 16.49 15.99
CA ASP A 133 5.97 17.44 16.84
C ASP A 133 4.55 16.90 17.06
N PRO A 134 4.14 16.61 18.30
CA PRO A 134 2.81 16.11 18.60
C PRO A 134 1.68 17.02 18.09
N ALA A 135 1.91 18.34 17.98
CA ALA A 135 0.93 19.28 17.48
C ALA A 135 0.61 19.11 16.00
N THR A 136 1.47 18.40 15.24
CA THR A 136 1.27 18.16 13.81
C THR A 136 0.54 16.86 13.51
N LEU A 137 0.38 15.97 14.47
CA LEU A 137 -0.20 14.65 14.21
C LEU A 137 -1.69 14.68 13.83
N ALA A 138 -2.40 15.76 14.18
CA ALA A 138 -3.77 15.98 13.79
C ALA A 138 -3.92 16.72 12.44
N ASP A 139 -2.82 17.18 11.84
CA ASP A 139 -2.85 17.89 10.55
C ASP A 139 -3.27 16.92 9.45
N GLU A 140 -4.16 17.39 8.58
CA GLU A 140 -4.70 16.58 7.52
C GLU A 140 -3.84 16.66 6.25
N ILE A 141 -3.47 15.49 5.75
CA ILE A 141 -2.66 15.35 4.52
C ILE A 141 -3.31 14.34 3.56
N PRO A 142 -2.98 14.38 2.26
CA PRO A 142 -3.39 13.34 1.34
C PRO A 142 -2.82 11.99 1.78
N PRO A 143 -3.62 10.90 1.77
CA PRO A 143 -3.16 9.59 2.20
C PRO A 143 -2.03 9.06 1.32
N LEU A 144 -1.16 8.21 1.89
CA LEU A 144 0.03 7.65 1.24
C LEU A 144 1.00 8.76 0.75
N SER A 145 1.17 9.80 1.56
CA SER A 145 2.09 10.92 1.28
C SER A 145 3.48 10.68 1.86
N VAL A 146 3.56 10.09 3.05
CA VAL A 146 4.83 9.83 3.74
C VAL A 146 5.49 8.55 3.23
N GLN A 147 4.69 7.53 2.92
CA GLN A 147 5.17 6.22 2.46
C GLN A 147 6.15 6.28 1.29
N PRO A 148 5.88 6.97 0.17
CA PRO A 148 6.78 6.99 -0.96
C PRO A 148 8.15 7.60 -0.65
N LEU A 149 8.20 8.52 0.33
CA LEU A 149 9.45 9.14 0.77
C LEU A 149 10.30 8.13 1.55
N VAL A 150 9.68 7.42 2.47
CA VAL A 150 10.33 6.39 3.29
C VAL A 150 10.73 5.18 2.43
N GLU A 151 9.87 4.77 1.50
CA GLU A 151 10.16 3.70 0.55
C GLU A 151 11.40 4.03 -0.31
N ASN A 152 11.49 5.27 -0.81
CA ASN A 152 12.66 5.75 -1.54
C ASN A 152 13.93 5.69 -0.68
N ALA A 153 13.88 6.16 0.56
CA ALA A 153 15.00 6.11 1.50
C ALA A 153 15.47 4.68 1.76
N ILE A 154 14.54 3.74 1.98
CA ILE A 154 14.87 2.32 2.19
C ILE A 154 15.46 1.71 0.92
N GLN A 155 14.81 1.88 -0.22
CA GLN A 155 15.18 1.19 -1.47
C GLN A 155 16.50 1.68 -2.04
N HIS A 156 16.75 2.97 -1.99
CA HIS A 156 17.91 3.61 -2.62
C HIS A 156 18.99 4.02 -1.62
N GLY A 157 18.60 4.42 -0.41
CA GLY A 157 19.55 4.86 0.62
C GLY A 157 20.11 3.71 1.43
N ILE A 158 19.28 2.82 1.96
CA ILE A 158 19.66 1.87 3.02
C ILE A 158 19.91 0.46 2.48
N ALA A 159 18.96 -0.11 1.70
CA ALA A 159 18.99 -1.50 1.29
C ALA A 159 20.24 -1.89 0.47
N PRO A 160 20.79 -1.05 -0.42
CA PRO A 160 21.97 -1.37 -1.20
C PRO A 160 23.27 -1.43 -0.38
N ARG A 161 23.31 -0.78 0.82
CA ARG A 161 24.53 -0.66 1.64
C ARG A 161 24.68 -1.86 2.55
N VAL A 162 25.89 -2.42 2.60
CA VAL A 162 26.21 -3.56 3.50
C VAL A 162 26.08 -3.14 4.97
N ASP A 163 26.57 -1.96 5.31
CA ASP A 163 26.52 -1.40 6.67
C ASP A 163 25.15 -0.84 7.05
N GLY A 164 24.24 -0.76 6.06
CA GLY A 164 22.94 -0.15 6.26
C GLY A 164 23.00 1.37 6.38
N GLY A 165 22.12 1.93 7.21
CA GLY A 165 22.06 3.37 7.45
C GLY A 165 20.86 3.76 8.29
N ARG A 166 20.66 5.08 8.37
CA ARG A 166 19.61 5.71 9.17
C ARG A 166 18.62 6.45 8.28
N VAL A 167 17.34 6.32 8.63
CA VAL A 167 16.24 7.13 8.09
C VAL A 167 15.71 8.01 9.22
N ALA A 168 15.69 9.32 9.02
CA ALA A 168 15.11 10.27 9.94
C ALA A 168 13.82 10.84 9.37
N ILE A 169 12.74 10.83 10.18
CA ILE A 169 11.42 11.32 9.82
C ILE A 169 11.08 12.43 10.82
N ARG A 170 10.83 13.64 10.31
CA ARG A 170 10.59 14.80 11.13
C ARG A 170 9.32 15.50 10.73
N SER A 171 8.57 15.98 11.69
CA SER A 171 7.47 16.91 11.47
C SER A 171 7.59 18.11 12.42
N ALA A 172 7.23 19.28 11.94
CA ALA A 172 7.19 20.51 12.72
C ALA A 172 6.10 21.44 12.18
N ARG A 173 5.56 22.29 13.04
CA ARG A 173 4.69 23.38 12.61
C ARG A 173 5.49 24.61 12.33
N ASN A 174 5.36 25.13 11.12
CA ASN A 174 5.95 26.41 10.77
C ASN A 174 5.07 27.54 11.32
N THR A 175 5.60 28.26 12.33
CA THR A 175 4.88 29.34 13.02
C THR A 175 4.68 30.59 12.18
N MET A 176 5.50 30.81 11.14
CA MET A 176 5.40 32.00 10.29
C MET A 176 4.31 31.88 9.22
N ASN A 177 4.10 30.70 8.66
CA ASN A 177 3.16 30.48 7.56
C ASN A 177 2.08 29.42 7.86
N GLN A 178 1.97 29.00 9.12
CA GLN A 178 0.95 28.07 9.66
C GLN A 178 0.83 26.75 8.86
N GLY A 179 1.93 26.30 8.23
CA GLY A 179 1.97 25.07 7.47
C GLY A 179 2.62 23.93 8.24
N LEU A 180 2.33 22.71 7.80
CA LEU A 180 3.03 21.52 8.21
C LEU A 180 4.35 21.39 7.45
N GLU A 181 5.46 21.30 8.17
CA GLU A 181 6.75 20.89 7.64
C GLU A 181 6.97 19.42 7.92
N LEU A 182 7.19 18.62 6.90
CA LEU A 182 7.49 17.19 7.00
C LEU A 182 8.78 16.92 6.23
N SER A 183 9.71 16.19 6.84
CA SER A 183 10.92 15.77 6.13
C SER A 183 11.24 14.30 6.36
N VAL A 184 11.73 13.65 5.30
CA VAL A 184 12.31 12.31 5.34
C VAL A 184 13.73 12.40 4.78
N GLU A 185 14.69 11.91 5.54
CA GLU A 185 16.11 11.99 5.24
C GLU A 185 16.78 10.64 5.48
N ASP A 186 17.60 10.17 4.54
CA ASP A 186 18.49 9.03 4.72
C ASP A 186 19.96 9.47 4.63
N ASP A 187 20.84 8.70 5.24
CA ASP A 187 22.29 8.87 5.19
C ASP A 187 22.95 7.98 4.12
N GLY A 188 22.21 7.65 3.05
CA GLY A 188 22.62 6.78 1.97
C GLY A 188 23.65 7.40 1.02
N ALA A 189 23.79 6.76 -0.14
CA ALA A 189 24.77 7.18 -1.14
C ALA A 189 24.45 8.56 -1.77
N GLY A 190 23.21 9.02 -1.68
CA GLY A 190 22.76 10.21 -2.41
C GLY A 190 22.88 10.03 -3.93
N CYS A 191 22.66 11.11 -4.66
CA CYS A 191 22.84 11.15 -6.11
C CYS A 191 23.20 12.56 -6.57
N GLU A 192 23.60 12.69 -7.84
CA GLU A 192 23.80 13.99 -8.48
C GLU A 192 22.43 14.70 -8.62
N PRO A 193 22.32 15.99 -8.26
CA PRO A 193 21.06 16.75 -8.36
C PRO A 193 20.45 16.75 -9.76
N ASP A 194 21.26 16.79 -10.80
CA ASP A 194 20.85 16.79 -12.20
C ASP A 194 20.12 15.49 -12.60
N LEU A 195 20.44 14.37 -11.94
CA LEU A 195 19.76 13.09 -12.14
C LEU A 195 18.32 13.10 -11.61
N ILE A 196 17.96 14.03 -10.70
CA ILE A 196 16.60 14.14 -10.17
C ILE A 196 15.67 14.72 -11.23
N ASP A 197 16.12 15.67 -12.04
CA ASP A 197 15.30 16.30 -13.08
C ASP A 197 15.18 15.44 -14.34
N ASP A 198 16.23 14.72 -14.75
CA ASP A 198 16.25 13.85 -15.94
C ASP A 198 15.68 12.44 -15.66
N THR A 199 15.98 11.84 -14.50
CA THR A 199 15.48 10.50 -14.11
C THR A 199 14.06 10.55 -13.55
N ALA A 200 13.53 11.71 -13.20
CA ALA A 200 12.10 11.90 -12.93
C ALA A 200 11.22 11.47 -14.12
N ARG A 201 11.79 11.31 -15.30
CA ARG A 201 11.07 10.82 -16.50
C ARG A 201 11.05 9.31 -16.64
N GLU A 202 12.03 8.54 -16.17
CA GLU A 202 12.08 7.09 -16.48
C GLU A 202 12.58 6.13 -15.38
N ARG A 203 13.33 6.57 -14.35
CA ARG A 203 14.00 5.65 -13.40
C ARG A 203 13.87 5.98 -11.91
N SER A 204 13.60 7.21 -11.54
CA SER A 204 13.42 7.60 -10.14
C SER A 204 11.96 7.41 -9.77
N GLY A 205 11.68 6.31 -9.12
CA GLY A 205 10.42 5.87 -8.55
C GLY A 205 9.18 6.69 -8.91
N ILE A 206 8.30 6.10 -9.66
CA ILE A 206 6.94 6.56 -9.97
C ILE A 206 6.30 7.33 -8.78
N GLY A 207 6.78 7.06 -7.55
CA GLY A 207 6.32 7.63 -6.29
C GLY A 207 6.57 9.13 -6.11
N LEU A 208 7.81 9.61 -6.25
CA LEU A 208 8.13 11.03 -5.95
C LEU A 208 7.56 12.00 -7.00
N THR A 209 7.63 11.63 -8.28
CA THR A 209 7.04 12.43 -9.36
C THR A 209 5.52 12.47 -9.25
N ALA A 210 4.90 11.31 -8.96
CA ALA A 210 3.46 11.22 -8.74
C ALA A 210 3.03 12.02 -7.50
N LEU A 211 3.81 11.98 -6.43
CA LEU A 211 3.58 12.75 -5.21
C LEU A 211 3.66 14.25 -5.49
N ARG A 212 4.72 14.73 -6.17
CA ARG A 212 4.86 16.13 -6.55
C ARG A 212 3.67 16.63 -7.38
N ARG A 213 3.25 15.84 -8.38
CA ARG A 213 2.09 16.16 -9.21
C ARG A 213 0.81 16.20 -8.40
N ARG A 214 0.61 15.23 -7.50
CA ARG A 214 -0.56 15.18 -6.62
C ARG A 214 -0.63 16.42 -5.74
N PHE A 215 0.47 16.77 -5.05
CA PHE A 215 0.50 17.96 -4.17
C PHE A 215 0.27 19.26 -4.95
N ALA A 216 0.77 19.36 -6.18
CA ALA A 216 0.50 20.52 -7.03
C ALA A 216 -1.01 20.66 -7.36
N LEU A 217 -1.71 19.55 -7.57
CA LEU A 217 -3.14 19.53 -7.85
C LEU A 217 -3.98 19.74 -6.57
N ASP A 218 -3.68 19.00 -5.50
CA ASP A 218 -4.48 19.00 -4.27
C ASP A 218 -4.41 20.31 -3.50
N TYR A 219 -3.37 21.11 -3.72
CA TYR A 219 -3.11 22.38 -3.02
C TYR A 219 -2.97 23.58 -3.95
N ASP A 220 -3.41 23.48 -5.22
CA ASP A 220 -3.34 24.57 -6.22
C ASP A 220 -1.92 25.18 -6.33
N GLY A 221 -0.89 24.34 -6.28
CA GLY A 221 0.51 24.74 -6.34
C GLY A 221 1.05 25.42 -5.06
N ARG A 222 0.25 25.53 -3.99
CA ARG A 222 0.69 26.13 -2.73
C ARG A 222 1.63 25.25 -1.93
N ALA A 223 1.43 23.92 -1.95
CA ALA A 223 2.34 22.98 -1.31
C ALA A 223 3.70 22.94 -2.04
N ARG A 224 4.75 22.70 -1.27
CA ARG A 224 6.13 22.69 -1.80
C ARG A 224 6.81 21.39 -1.46
N LEU A 225 7.43 20.76 -2.47
CA LEU A 225 8.28 19.58 -2.31
C LEU A 225 9.68 19.96 -2.80
N GLN A 226 10.66 19.92 -1.89
CA GLN A 226 12.07 20.20 -2.18
C GLN A 226 12.90 18.95 -1.91
N ILE A 227 13.78 18.62 -2.84
CA ILE A 227 14.73 17.51 -2.70
C ILE A 227 16.12 18.10 -2.52
N ARG A 228 16.87 17.55 -1.55
CA ARG A 228 18.28 17.89 -1.28
C ARG A 228 19.07 16.61 -1.26
N THR A 229 20.05 16.50 -2.15
CA THR A 229 20.96 15.36 -2.22
C THR A 229 22.29 15.79 -2.83
N ARG A 230 23.33 15.03 -2.52
CA ARG A 230 24.66 15.04 -3.15
C ARG A 230 25.26 13.65 -3.04
N PRO A 231 26.13 13.24 -3.96
CA PRO A 231 26.85 11.98 -3.82
C PRO A 231 27.57 11.89 -2.47
N GLY A 232 27.32 10.78 -1.74
CA GLY A 232 27.88 10.53 -0.43
C GLY A 232 27.24 11.31 0.75
N ALA A 233 26.24 12.15 0.52
CA ALA A 233 25.63 13.01 1.55
C ALA A 233 24.17 12.66 1.87
N GLY A 234 23.68 11.50 1.37
CA GLY A 234 22.31 11.07 1.59
C GLY A 234 21.29 11.76 0.71
N PHE A 235 20.03 11.50 0.99
CA PHE A 235 18.89 12.03 0.26
C PHE A 235 17.84 12.55 1.24
N ARG A 236 17.40 13.79 1.06
CA ARG A 236 16.41 14.43 1.91
C ARG A 236 15.29 15.01 1.06
N VAL A 237 14.06 14.74 1.46
CA VAL A 237 12.85 15.36 0.91
C VAL A 237 12.21 16.21 2.00
N ASP A 238 12.00 17.48 1.71
CA ASP A 238 11.26 18.40 2.55
C ASP A 238 9.90 18.70 1.87
N LEU A 239 8.83 18.51 2.61
CA LEU A 239 7.46 18.87 2.25
C LEU A 239 6.99 20.01 3.13
N TRP A 240 6.46 21.05 2.52
CA TRP A 240 5.67 22.07 3.19
C TRP A 240 4.22 21.98 2.69
N ILE A 241 3.27 21.86 3.59
CA ILE A 241 1.85 21.66 3.32
C ILE A 241 1.06 22.75 4.04
N PRO A 242 0.27 23.61 3.35
CA PRO A 242 -0.60 24.58 3.98
C PRO A 242 -1.71 23.84 4.76
N GLN A 243 -2.03 24.33 5.96
CA GLN A 243 -3.10 23.82 6.81
C GLN A 243 -4.25 24.83 6.87
#